data_6c29817138b2b42e2e799c1c8a8646f8
#
_entry.id   6c29817138b2b42e2e799c1c8a8646f8
#
_cell.length_a   1.000
_cell.length_b   1.000
_cell.length_c   1.000
_cell.angle_alpha   90.00
_cell.angle_beta   90.00
_cell.angle_gamma   90.00
#
_symmetry.space_group_name_H-M   'P 1'
#
loop_
_entity.id
_entity.type
_entity.pdbx_description
1 polymer ?
#
loop_
_entity_poly.entity_id
_entity_poly.type
_entity_poly.pdbx_seq_one_letter_code
_entity_poly.pdbx_strand_id
1 'polypeptide(L)'
;IVTTAVPIVREVADEVVRAGYYQAGYPDAFRPQDIRFISSDQFAFCAGTNGIIHRQKPATNIYLGRFFAESLILAETGYINKSIQIAGTAEATQLPFFVAACDYTLIGEELFAVSAYLSRDPRLVSSLKASDYLKVGIVALLLAGTLAASVGNTLLIDLFTIAK
;
A
#
# COMPACT_ATOMS: atom_id res chain seq x y z
N ILE A 1 4.06 5.88 16.70
CA ILE A 1 3.99 7.21 16.10
C ILE A 1 3.59 7.04 14.63
N VAL A 2 2.63 7.81 14.16
CA VAL A 2 2.19 7.88 12.77
C VAL A 2 2.64 9.21 12.18
N THR A 3 3.34 9.19 11.05
CA THR A 3 3.77 10.40 10.34
C THR A 3 3.07 10.46 8.97
N THR A 4 2.66 11.64 8.55
CA THR A 4 2.00 11.83 7.26
C THR A 4 2.46 13.13 6.58
N ALA A 5 2.51 13.10 5.24
CA ALA A 5 2.78 14.25 4.38
C ALA A 5 1.50 14.97 3.93
N VAL A 6 0.31 14.42 4.24
CA VAL A 6 -0.96 14.97 3.78
C VAL A 6 -1.83 15.35 4.98
N PRO A 7 -2.26 16.62 5.14
CA PRO A 7 -2.99 17.08 6.31
C PRO A 7 -4.30 16.31 6.54
N ILE A 8 -5.09 16.06 5.51
CA ILE A 8 -6.36 15.32 5.63
C ILE A 8 -6.13 13.88 6.11
N VAL A 9 -5.01 13.26 5.75
CA VAL A 9 -4.67 11.90 6.19
C VAL A 9 -4.36 11.88 7.70
N ARG A 10 -3.82 12.97 8.25
CA ARG A 10 -3.59 13.09 9.69
C ARG A 10 -4.91 13.03 10.46
N GLU A 11 -5.93 13.74 10.01
CA GLU A 11 -7.26 13.75 10.67
C GLU A 11 -7.93 12.36 10.61
N VAL A 12 -7.89 11.72 9.43
CA VAL A 12 -8.42 10.37 9.25
C VAL A 12 -7.65 9.36 10.10
N ALA A 13 -6.33 9.46 10.16
CA ALA A 13 -5.50 8.58 10.97
C ALA A 13 -5.78 8.74 12.47
N ASP A 14 -6.03 9.97 12.95
CA ASP A 14 -6.42 10.22 14.34
C ASP A 14 -7.71 9.47 14.69
N GLU A 15 -8.71 9.56 13.85
CA GLU A 15 -10.00 8.88 14.06
C GLU A 15 -9.86 7.36 14.04
N VAL A 16 -9.18 6.81 13.01
CA VAL A 16 -9.01 5.36 12.85
C VAL A 16 -8.19 4.76 13.99
N VAL A 17 -7.07 5.38 14.35
CA VAL A 17 -6.21 4.89 15.44
C VAL A 17 -6.94 4.99 16.78
N ARG A 18 -7.65 6.09 17.03
CA ARG A 18 -8.49 6.25 18.21
C ARG A 18 -9.54 5.16 18.30
N ALA A 19 -10.27 4.89 17.21
CA ALA A 19 -11.25 3.81 17.16
C ALA A 19 -10.62 2.44 17.46
N GLY A 20 -9.41 2.19 16.93
CA GLY A 20 -8.65 0.97 17.23
C GLY A 20 -8.34 0.79 18.72
N TYR A 21 -7.91 1.86 19.41
CA TYR A 21 -7.69 1.81 20.86
C TYR A 21 -8.99 1.55 21.65
N TYR A 22 -10.11 2.16 21.24
CA TYR A 22 -11.41 1.88 21.83
C TYR A 22 -11.83 0.42 21.67
N GLN A 23 -11.69 -0.13 20.46
CA GLN A 23 -12.02 -1.53 20.17
C GLN A 23 -11.13 -2.52 20.93
N ALA A 24 -9.87 -2.16 21.14
CA ALA A 24 -8.93 -2.96 21.92
C ALA A 24 -9.16 -2.88 23.43
N GLY A 25 -10.04 -1.98 23.92
CA GLY A 25 -10.31 -1.79 25.34
C GLY A 25 -9.28 -0.95 26.09
N TYR A 26 -8.44 -0.21 25.38
CA TYR A 26 -7.39 0.64 25.96
C TYR A 26 -7.51 2.11 25.53
N PRO A 27 -8.66 2.78 25.72
CA PRO A 27 -8.87 4.15 25.23
C PRO A 27 -7.89 5.17 25.82
N ASP A 28 -7.49 4.99 27.08
CA ASP A 28 -6.58 5.91 27.80
C ASP A 28 -5.13 5.83 27.28
N ALA A 29 -4.78 4.79 26.52
CA ALA A 29 -3.47 4.65 25.91
C ALA A 29 -3.33 5.44 24.61
N PHE A 30 -4.43 5.94 24.04
CA PHE A 30 -4.41 6.77 22.84
C PHE A 30 -3.81 8.15 23.14
N ARG A 31 -2.85 8.56 22.31
CA ARG A 31 -2.19 9.86 22.39
C ARG A 31 -2.23 10.58 21.06
N PRO A 32 -3.04 11.65 20.92
CA PRO A 32 -3.15 12.40 19.65
C PRO A 32 -1.81 12.97 19.13
N GLN A 33 -0.89 13.30 20.05
CA GLN A 33 0.44 13.82 19.70
C GLN A 33 1.33 12.80 18.97
N ASP A 34 0.95 11.52 18.97
CA ASP A 34 1.69 10.48 18.26
C ASP A 34 1.29 10.41 16.77
N ILE A 35 0.25 11.16 16.37
CA ILE A 35 -0.16 11.29 14.97
C ILE A 35 0.25 12.67 14.48
N ARG A 36 1.24 12.71 13.58
CA ARG A 36 1.95 13.94 13.22
C ARG A 36 1.90 14.19 11.72
N PHE A 37 1.37 15.35 11.36
CA PHE A 37 1.67 15.95 10.07
C PHE A 37 3.06 16.56 10.14
N ILE A 38 3.94 16.22 9.19
CA ILE A 38 5.32 16.72 9.16
C ILE A 38 5.44 17.86 8.15
N SER A 39 5.21 17.55 6.87
CA SER A 39 5.29 18.52 5.79
C SER A 39 4.62 17.97 4.55
N SER A 40 4.08 18.86 3.70
CA SER A 40 3.62 18.50 2.35
C SER A 40 4.77 18.44 1.35
N ASP A 41 5.92 19.03 1.67
CA ASP A 41 7.12 18.88 0.87
C ASP A 41 7.76 17.51 1.09
N GLN A 42 8.07 16.83 0.01
CA GLN A 42 8.58 15.47 -0.01
C GLN A 42 9.86 15.28 0.78
N PHE A 43 10.84 16.16 0.58
CA PHE A 43 12.13 16.04 1.25
C PHE A 43 12.09 16.53 2.70
N ALA A 44 11.27 17.53 2.99
CA ALA A 44 11.05 17.99 4.36
C ALA A 44 10.32 16.93 5.18
N PHE A 45 9.33 16.22 4.58
CA PHE A 45 8.69 15.06 5.19
C PHE A 45 9.71 13.96 5.50
N CYS A 46 10.55 13.63 4.52
CA CYS A 46 11.58 12.62 4.67
C CYS A 46 12.57 12.98 5.79
N ALA A 47 13.09 14.19 5.80
CA ALA A 47 14.02 14.66 6.82
C ALA A 47 13.40 14.64 8.22
N GLY A 48 12.15 15.10 8.36
CA GLY A 48 11.42 15.09 9.62
C GLY A 48 11.18 13.68 10.14
N THR A 49 10.75 12.77 9.26
CA THR A 49 10.50 11.36 9.60
C THR A 49 11.79 10.63 9.97
N ASN A 50 12.89 10.85 9.22
CA ASN A 50 14.22 10.32 9.55
C ASN A 50 14.69 10.80 10.91
N GLY A 51 14.48 12.07 11.22
CA GLY A 51 14.79 12.61 12.55
C GLY A 51 14.01 11.93 13.67
N ILE A 52 12.76 11.52 13.43
CA ILE A 52 11.96 10.75 14.39
C ILE A 52 12.54 9.34 14.53
N ILE A 53 12.81 8.65 13.42
CA ILE A 53 13.37 7.27 13.42
C ILE A 53 14.70 7.25 14.21
N HIS A 54 15.60 8.18 13.95
CA HIS A 54 16.88 8.25 14.67
C HIS A 54 16.76 8.50 16.18
N ARG A 55 15.80 9.35 16.58
CA ARG A 55 15.59 9.67 18.00
C ARG A 55 14.83 8.59 18.75
N GLN A 56 13.82 8.01 18.12
CA GLN A 56 12.94 7.04 18.77
C GLN A 56 13.43 5.60 18.65
N LYS A 57 14.28 5.33 17.65
CA LYS A 57 14.81 3.99 17.32
C LYS A 57 13.72 2.90 17.38
N PRO A 58 12.66 3.02 16.58
CA PRO A 58 11.57 2.06 16.61
C PRO A 58 12.06 0.67 16.21
N ALA A 59 11.53 -0.35 16.84
CA ALA A 59 11.83 -1.73 16.47
C ALA A 59 11.29 -2.11 15.08
N THR A 60 10.21 -1.43 14.65
CA THR A 60 9.57 -1.69 13.35
C THR A 60 9.16 -0.37 12.71
N ASN A 61 9.43 -0.24 11.42
CA ASN A 61 8.94 0.82 10.55
C ASN A 61 7.96 0.24 9.54
N ILE A 62 6.81 0.91 9.37
CA ILE A 62 5.81 0.52 8.39
C ILE A 62 5.58 1.70 7.45
N TYR A 63 5.89 1.52 6.16
CA TYR A 63 5.75 2.51 5.11
C TYR A 63 4.57 2.13 4.22
N LEU A 64 3.45 2.83 4.34
CA LEU A 64 2.24 2.55 3.56
C LEU A 64 1.79 3.79 2.81
N GLY A 65 1.62 3.67 1.49
CA GLY A 65 1.12 4.75 0.68
C GLY A 65 1.87 4.97 -0.63
N ARG A 66 1.74 6.20 -1.13
CA ARG A 66 2.40 6.63 -2.35
C ARG A 66 3.73 7.29 -1.99
N PHE A 67 4.81 6.76 -2.53
CA PHE A 67 6.16 7.25 -2.32
C PHE A 67 6.82 7.57 -3.67
N PHE A 68 7.86 8.40 -3.61
CA PHE A 68 8.72 8.77 -4.74
C PHE A 68 10.20 8.60 -4.33
N ALA A 69 11.07 9.56 -4.66
CA ALA A 69 12.49 9.46 -4.36
C ALA A 69 12.82 9.34 -2.86
N GLU A 70 11.93 9.77 -1.97
CA GLU A 70 12.08 9.64 -0.52
C GLU A 70 12.02 8.19 -0.03
N SER A 71 11.46 7.27 -0.81
CA SER A 71 11.32 5.87 -0.42
C SER A 71 12.66 5.22 -0.06
N LEU A 72 13.67 5.44 -0.89
CA LEU A 72 15.01 4.90 -0.65
C LEU A 72 15.66 5.48 0.62
N ILE A 73 15.53 6.79 0.83
CA ILE A 73 16.13 7.48 1.99
C ILE A 73 15.47 7.01 3.29
N LEU A 74 14.15 6.83 3.30
CA LEU A 74 13.41 6.31 4.45
C LEU A 74 13.82 4.87 4.76
N ALA A 75 13.88 4.02 3.74
CA ALA A 75 14.25 2.62 3.89
C ALA A 75 15.71 2.45 4.35
N GLU A 76 16.63 3.25 3.80
CA GLU A 76 18.03 3.28 4.24
C GLU A 76 18.15 3.70 5.71
N THR A 77 17.39 4.73 6.13
CA THR A 77 17.38 5.17 7.53
C THR A 77 16.91 4.07 8.47
N GLY A 78 15.86 3.33 8.10
CA GLY A 78 15.37 2.19 8.88
C GLY A 78 16.38 1.05 8.94
N TYR A 79 17.06 0.76 7.84
CA TYR A 79 18.12 -0.24 7.79
C TYR A 79 19.30 0.11 8.71
N ILE A 80 19.78 1.35 8.68
CA ILE A 80 20.86 1.83 9.57
C ILE A 80 20.48 1.70 11.05
N ASN A 81 19.21 1.98 11.38
CA ASN A 81 18.69 1.84 12.74
C ASN A 81 18.36 0.39 13.15
N LYS A 82 18.58 -0.59 12.25
CA LYS A 82 18.29 -2.00 12.46
C LYS A 82 16.81 -2.27 12.83
N SER A 83 15.92 -1.48 12.29
CA SER A 83 14.47 -1.68 12.45
C SER A 83 13.97 -2.73 11.45
N ILE A 84 13.02 -3.54 11.85
CA ILE A 84 12.24 -4.36 10.90
C ILE A 84 11.45 -3.42 10.00
N GLN A 85 11.50 -3.61 8.69
CA GLN A 85 10.87 -2.72 7.74
C GLN A 85 9.81 -3.44 6.91
N ILE A 86 8.61 -2.89 6.92
CA ILE A 86 7.48 -3.37 6.12
C ILE A 86 7.06 -2.22 5.20
N ALA A 87 7.09 -2.43 3.90
CA ALA A 87 6.68 -1.42 2.93
C ALA A 87 5.52 -1.90 2.07
N GLY A 88 4.60 -0.99 1.74
CA GLY A 88 3.51 -1.26 0.82
C GLY A 88 3.20 -0.01 -0.02
N THR A 89 3.39 -0.12 -1.33
CA THR A 89 3.08 0.94 -2.29
C THR A 89 2.47 0.39 -3.56
N ALA A 90 1.57 1.16 -4.16
CA ALA A 90 1.04 0.89 -5.49
C ALA A 90 1.92 1.52 -6.60
N GLU A 91 2.93 2.33 -6.24
CA GLU A 91 3.82 2.99 -7.19
C GLU A 91 4.90 2.00 -7.69
N ALA A 92 4.70 1.48 -8.90
CA ALA A 92 5.56 0.44 -9.47
C ALA A 92 7.04 0.88 -9.59
N THR A 93 7.30 2.17 -9.78
CA THR A 93 8.66 2.72 -9.89
C THR A 93 9.44 2.69 -8.57
N GLN A 94 8.75 2.63 -7.44
CA GLN A 94 9.35 2.64 -6.10
C GLN A 94 9.45 1.25 -5.48
N LEU A 95 8.72 0.27 -6.01
CA LEU A 95 8.77 -1.11 -5.53
C LEU A 95 10.18 -1.71 -5.49
N PRO A 96 11.05 -1.54 -6.51
CA PRO A 96 12.40 -2.10 -6.46
C PRO A 96 13.23 -1.60 -5.28
N PHE A 97 13.07 -0.33 -4.87
CA PHE A 97 13.80 0.23 -3.73
C PHE A 97 13.33 -0.39 -2.40
N PHE A 98 12.03 -0.56 -2.24
CA PHE A 98 11.49 -1.21 -1.05
C PHE A 98 11.81 -2.72 -1.00
N VAL A 99 11.77 -3.40 -2.15
CA VAL A 99 12.17 -4.83 -2.23
C VAL A 99 13.63 -5.02 -1.86
N ALA A 100 14.50 -4.08 -2.24
CA ALA A 100 15.93 -4.16 -1.94
C ALA A 100 16.29 -3.80 -0.49
N ALA A 101 15.51 -2.93 0.17
CA ALA A 101 15.89 -2.31 1.44
C ALA A 101 14.96 -2.67 2.62
N CYS A 102 13.78 -3.23 2.38
CA CYS A 102 12.84 -3.63 3.43
C CYS A 102 12.80 -5.15 3.61
N ASP A 103 12.49 -5.59 4.82
CA ASP A 103 12.37 -7.01 5.14
C ASP A 103 11.12 -7.65 4.51
N TYR A 104 10.03 -6.88 4.43
CA TYR A 104 8.76 -7.30 3.82
C TYR A 104 8.21 -6.20 2.92
N THR A 105 7.79 -6.58 1.72
CA THR A 105 7.21 -5.64 0.76
C THR A 105 5.89 -6.16 0.24
N LEU A 106 4.85 -5.34 0.36
CA LEU A 106 3.52 -5.58 -0.20
C LEU A 106 3.47 -5.01 -1.61
N ILE A 107 3.25 -5.86 -2.60
CA ILE A 107 3.35 -5.49 -4.02
C ILE A 107 1.94 -5.28 -4.58
N GLY A 108 1.66 -4.06 -5.05
CA GLY A 108 0.43 -3.73 -5.77
C GLY A 108 -0.84 -4.04 -4.96
N GLU A 109 -1.60 -5.02 -5.41
CA GLU A 109 -2.87 -5.40 -4.79
C GLU A 109 -2.76 -6.09 -3.43
N GLU A 110 -1.59 -6.59 -3.06
CA GLU A 110 -1.34 -7.18 -1.74
C GLU A 110 -1.63 -6.18 -0.61
N LEU A 111 -1.47 -4.88 -0.88
CA LEU A 111 -1.82 -3.82 0.07
C LEU A 111 -3.29 -3.88 0.49
N PHE A 112 -4.19 -4.15 -0.44
CA PHE A 112 -5.63 -4.32 -0.17
C PHE A 112 -5.94 -5.70 0.42
N ALA A 113 -5.23 -6.74 -0.05
CA ALA A 113 -5.39 -8.10 0.45
C ALA A 113 -5.03 -8.20 1.93
N VAL A 114 -3.94 -7.57 2.36
CA VAL A 114 -3.54 -7.50 3.78
C VAL A 114 -4.60 -6.85 4.63
N SER A 115 -5.18 -5.72 4.17
CA SER A 115 -6.27 -5.05 4.89
C SER A 115 -7.47 -5.97 5.09
N ALA A 116 -7.90 -6.68 4.03
CA ALA A 116 -9.01 -7.62 4.10
C ALA A 116 -8.70 -8.83 4.99
N TYR A 117 -7.46 -9.32 4.95
CA TYR A 117 -7.02 -10.45 5.76
C TYR A 117 -7.00 -10.11 7.25
N LEU A 118 -6.51 -8.92 7.61
CA LEU A 118 -6.42 -8.47 9.00
C LEU A 118 -7.78 -8.11 9.58
N SER A 119 -8.60 -7.37 8.83
CA SER A 119 -9.92 -6.92 9.30
C SER A 119 -10.96 -8.04 9.32
N ARG A 120 -10.79 -9.07 8.45
CA ARG A 120 -11.77 -10.14 8.20
C ARG A 120 -13.17 -9.61 7.83
N ASP A 121 -13.25 -8.39 7.31
CA ASP A 121 -14.52 -7.81 6.85
C ASP A 121 -15.02 -8.59 5.62
N PRO A 122 -16.23 -9.20 5.69
CA PRO A 122 -16.79 -9.95 4.57
C PRO A 122 -16.91 -9.14 3.27
N ARG A 123 -17.11 -7.83 3.37
CA ARG A 123 -17.21 -6.93 2.21
C ARG A 123 -15.88 -6.81 1.48
N LEU A 124 -14.78 -6.61 2.22
CA LEU A 124 -13.44 -6.52 1.65
C LEU A 124 -13.00 -7.86 1.05
N VAL A 125 -13.25 -8.96 1.76
CA VAL A 125 -12.96 -10.32 1.24
C VAL A 125 -13.76 -10.63 -0.02
N SER A 126 -15.04 -10.23 -0.07
CA SER A 126 -15.88 -10.42 -1.26
C SER A 126 -15.39 -9.59 -2.45
N SER A 127 -14.95 -8.36 -2.20
CA SER A 127 -14.38 -7.47 -3.24
C SER A 127 -13.12 -8.08 -3.86
N LEU A 128 -12.22 -8.65 -3.05
CA LEU A 128 -11.03 -9.35 -3.55
C LEU A 128 -11.39 -10.55 -4.40
N LYS A 129 -12.30 -11.40 -3.93
CA LYS A 129 -12.78 -12.54 -4.72
C LYS A 129 -13.41 -12.13 -6.04
N ALA A 130 -14.20 -11.06 -6.06
CA ALA A 130 -14.79 -10.54 -7.29
C ALA A 130 -13.70 -10.06 -8.27
N SER A 131 -12.65 -9.41 -7.79
CA SER A 131 -11.48 -9.03 -8.59
C SER A 131 -10.78 -10.25 -9.19
N ASP A 132 -10.59 -11.31 -8.41
CA ASP A 132 -9.94 -12.53 -8.89
C ASP A 132 -10.77 -13.24 -9.96
N TYR A 133 -12.08 -13.35 -9.78
CA TYR A 133 -12.97 -13.90 -10.81
C TYR A 133 -12.95 -13.09 -12.10
N LEU A 134 -12.90 -11.74 -11.99
CA LEU A 134 -12.77 -10.87 -13.15
C LEU A 134 -11.47 -11.13 -13.90
N LYS A 135 -10.36 -11.25 -13.19
CA LYS A 135 -9.05 -11.56 -13.79
C LYS A 135 -9.06 -12.90 -14.51
N VAL A 136 -9.61 -13.93 -13.89
CA VAL A 136 -9.78 -15.26 -14.51
C VAL A 136 -10.63 -15.17 -15.78
N GLY A 137 -11.73 -14.41 -15.73
CA GLY A 137 -12.58 -14.16 -16.91
C GLY A 137 -11.84 -13.49 -18.05
N ILE A 138 -11.03 -12.45 -17.75
CA ILE A 138 -10.22 -11.76 -18.76
C ILE A 138 -9.16 -12.68 -19.35
N VAL A 139 -8.46 -13.46 -18.52
CA VAL A 139 -7.45 -14.41 -19.01
C VAL A 139 -8.09 -15.48 -19.90
N ALA A 140 -9.23 -16.03 -19.49
CA ALA A 140 -9.95 -17.00 -20.29
C ALA A 140 -10.40 -16.44 -21.64
N LEU A 141 -10.89 -15.19 -21.66
CA LEU A 141 -11.29 -14.49 -22.88
C LEU A 141 -10.10 -14.23 -23.80
N LEU A 142 -8.95 -13.83 -23.26
CA LEU A 142 -7.72 -13.62 -24.03
C LEU A 142 -7.22 -14.95 -24.64
N LEU A 143 -7.22 -16.03 -23.88
CA LEU A 143 -6.83 -17.36 -24.36
C LEU A 143 -7.78 -17.86 -25.46
N ALA A 144 -9.10 -17.73 -25.25
CA ALA A 144 -10.09 -18.10 -26.26
C ALA A 144 -9.94 -17.26 -27.54
N GLY A 145 -9.68 -15.95 -27.39
CA GLY A 145 -9.46 -15.05 -28.52
C GLY A 145 -8.20 -15.37 -29.32
N THR A 146 -7.09 -15.67 -28.62
CA THR A 146 -5.83 -16.06 -29.31
C THR A 146 -5.97 -17.40 -30.01
N LEU A 147 -6.65 -18.38 -29.42
CA LEU A 147 -6.92 -19.65 -30.05
C LEU A 147 -7.85 -19.50 -31.28
N ALA A 148 -8.92 -18.73 -31.16
CA ALA A 148 -9.82 -18.45 -32.27
C ALA A 148 -9.09 -17.75 -33.45
N ALA A 149 -8.25 -16.77 -33.14
CA ALA A 149 -7.44 -16.09 -34.16
C ALA A 149 -6.43 -17.03 -34.85
N SER A 150 -5.84 -17.97 -34.09
CA SER A 150 -4.91 -18.95 -34.65
C SER A 150 -5.56 -19.93 -35.65
N VAL A 151 -6.88 -20.16 -35.50
CA VAL A 151 -7.70 -21.00 -36.43
C VAL A 151 -8.31 -20.16 -37.58
N GLY A 152 -7.96 -18.88 -37.67
CA GLY A 152 -8.45 -17.98 -38.68
C GLY A 152 -9.81 -17.34 -38.43
N ASN A 153 -10.33 -17.45 -37.19
CA ASN A 153 -11.58 -16.80 -36.82
C ASN A 153 -11.29 -15.44 -36.18
N THR A 154 -11.64 -14.36 -36.88
CA THR A 154 -11.36 -12.97 -36.47
C THR A 154 -12.53 -12.29 -35.78
N LEU A 155 -13.62 -13.00 -35.45
CA LEU A 155 -14.83 -12.43 -34.85
C LEU A 155 -14.56 -11.56 -33.61
N LEU A 156 -13.65 -11.98 -32.71
CA LEU A 156 -13.29 -11.19 -31.53
C LEU A 156 -12.47 -9.96 -31.89
N ILE A 157 -11.58 -10.05 -32.87
CA ILE A 157 -10.78 -8.91 -33.36
C ILE A 157 -11.69 -7.87 -33.98
N ASP A 158 -12.65 -8.31 -34.78
CA ASP A 158 -13.63 -7.44 -35.45
C ASP A 158 -14.54 -6.74 -34.44
N LEU A 159 -14.96 -7.44 -33.37
CA LEU A 159 -15.76 -6.86 -32.28
C LEU A 159 -15.03 -5.69 -31.61
N PHE A 160 -13.73 -5.81 -31.36
CA PHE A 160 -12.94 -4.74 -30.73
C PHE A 160 -12.53 -3.62 -31.71
N THR A 161 -12.50 -3.88 -33.01
CA THR A 161 -12.23 -2.86 -34.05
C THR A 161 -13.47 -2.04 -34.36
N ILE A 162 -14.67 -2.59 -34.26
CA ILE A 162 -15.94 -1.86 -34.49
C ILE A 162 -16.24 -0.89 -33.33
N ALA A 163 -15.67 -1.11 -32.13
CA ALA A 163 -15.87 -0.25 -30.95
C ALA A 163 -15.02 1.04 -30.95
N LYS A 164 -14.36 1.37 -32.07
CA LYS A 164 -13.58 2.59 -32.27
C LYS A 164 -14.36 3.55 -33.15
#